data_204f33426487b5acbed4593696b2ae63
#
_entry.id   204f33426487b5acbed4593696b2ae63
#
_cell.length_a   1.000
_cell.length_b   1.000
_cell.length_c   1.000
_cell.angle_alpha   90.00
_cell.angle_beta   90.00
_cell.angle_gamma   90.00
#
_symmetry.space_group_name_H-M   'P 1'
#
loop_
_entity.id
_entity.type
_entity.pdbx_description
1 polymer ?
#
loop_
_entity_poly.entity_id
_entity_poly.type
_entity_poly.pdbx_seq_one_letter_code
_entity_poly.pdbx_strand_id
1 'polypeptide(L)' 'MSLIIGFRCNCCGLVFDFPAYVEEKEMCPACYCEEFTAIHQQEDAEDAEN' A
#
# COMPACT_ATOMS: atom_id res chain seq x y z
N MET A 1 10.74 4.22 -12.99
CA MET A 1 10.24 2.98 -12.43
C MET A 1 9.83 3.19 -10.98
N SER A 2 8.69 2.68 -10.60
CA SER A 2 8.22 2.93 -9.24
C SER A 2 8.27 1.66 -8.43
N LEU A 3 8.60 1.82 -7.15
CA LEU A 3 8.67 0.72 -6.22
C LEU A 3 7.51 0.81 -5.26
N ILE A 4 6.97 -0.34 -4.89
CA ILE A 4 5.91 -0.37 -3.89
C ILE A 4 6.57 -0.27 -2.53
N ILE A 5 6.26 0.79 -1.80
CA ILE A 5 6.86 1.01 -0.50
C ILE A 5 5.89 0.75 0.65
N GLY A 6 4.63 0.48 0.32
CA GLY A 6 3.67 0.20 1.36
C GLY A 6 2.29 0.08 0.79
N PHE A 7 1.30 0.01 1.67
CA PHE A 7 -0.08 -0.10 1.27
C PHE A 7 -0.93 0.76 2.18
N ARG A 8 -2.07 1.17 1.67
CA ARG A 8 -2.99 1.96 2.44
C ARG A 8 -4.36 1.31 2.37
N CYS A 9 -4.94 1.06 3.52
CA CYS A 9 -6.25 0.46 3.59
C CYS A 9 -7.30 1.45 3.12
N ASN A 10 -8.23 0.98 2.29
CA ASN A 10 -9.28 1.84 1.79
C ASN A 10 -10.45 1.94 2.75
N CYS A 11 -10.46 1.13 3.80
CA CYS A 11 -11.54 1.14 4.77
C CYS A 11 -11.21 1.99 5.98
N CYS A 12 -10.10 1.72 6.63
CA CYS A 12 -9.73 2.44 7.84
C CYS A 12 -8.64 3.47 7.62
N GLY A 13 -8.01 3.48 6.45
CA GLY A 13 -6.99 4.46 6.15
C GLY A 13 -5.62 4.18 6.73
N LEU A 14 -5.43 3.00 7.28
CA LEU A 14 -4.14 2.67 7.87
C LEU A 14 -3.10 2.43 6.78
N VAL A 15 -1.91 2.95 7.01
CA VAL A 15 -0.79 2.70 6.10
C VAL A 15 0.09 1.65 6.75
N PHE A 16 0.43 0.62 5.97
CA PHE A 16 1.24 -0.48 6.50
C PHE A 16 2.21 -0.93 5.42
N ASP A 17 3.29 -1.60 5.87
CA ASP A 17 4.29 -2.08 4.93
C ASP A 17 3.86 -3.36 4.25
N PHE A 18 3.24 -4.25 4.99
CA PHE A 18 2.81 -5.53 4.46
C PHE A 18 1.42 -5.84 4.98
N PRO A 19 0.56 -6.42 4.15
CA PRO A 19 -0.77 -6.81 4.63
C PRO A 19 -0.67 -8.02 5.54
N ALA A 20 -1.69 -8.21 6.35
CA ALA A 20 -1.77 -9.38 7.21
C ALA A 20 -2.29 -10.55 6.39
N TYR A 21 -1.76 -11.72 6.66
CA TYR A 21 -2.23 -12.93 5.99
C TYR A 21 -3.16 -13.67 6.92
N VAL A 22 -4.40 -13.81 6.49
CA VAL A 22 -5.38 -14.56 7.26
C VAL A 22 -6.00 -15.56 6.32
N GLU A 23 -5.77 -16.86 6.59
CA GLU A 23 -6.32 -17.93 5.76
C GLU A 23 -5.94 -17.73 4.30
N GLU A 24 -4.67 -17.40 4.08
CA GLU A 24 -4.12 -17.24 2.75
C GLU A 24 -4.66 -16.04 2.00
N LYS A 25 -5.27 -15.11 2.72
CA LYS A 25 -5.74 -13.88 2.11
C LYS A 25 -5.02 -12.70 2.72
N GLU A 26 -4.78 -11.70 1.90
CA GLU A 26 -4.11 -10.50 2.36
C GLU A 26 -5.15 -9.52 2.82
N MET A 27 -5.02 -9.05 4.04
CA MET A 27 -5.99 -8.16 4.63
C MET A 27 -5.29 -7.07 5.41
N CYS A 28 -6.02 -5.98 5.65
CA CYS A 28 -5.52 -4.91 6.49
C CYS A 28 -5.29 -5.45 7.91
N PRO A 29 -4.12 -5.17 8.51
CA PRO A 29 -3.86 -5.70 9.85
C PRO A 29 -4.70 -5.06 10.94
N ALA A 30 -5.38 -3.97 10.65
CA ALA A 30 -6.19 -3.31 11.66
C ALA A 30 -7.64 -3.69 11.57
N CYS A 31 -8.24 -3.59 10.39
CA CYS A 31 -9.66 -3.83 10.25
C CYS A 31 -9.98 -5.06 9.42
N TYR A 32 -8.95 -5.73 8.91
CA TYR A 32 -9.10 -6.97 8.13
C TYR A 32 -9.90 -6.76 6.86
N CYS A 33 -9.79 -5.56 6.30
CA CYS A 33 -10.44 -5.28 5.04
C CYS A 33 -9.53 -5.75 3.92
N GLU A 34 -10.11 -6.29 2.87
CA GLU A 34 -9.31 -6.81 1.77
C GLU A 34 -9.00 -5.76 0.74
N GLU A 35 -9.53 -4.56 0.88
CA GLU A 35 -9.33 -3.53 -0.12
C GLU A 35 -8.29 -2.54 0.34
N PHE A 36 -7.18 -2.54 -0.30
CA PHE A 36 -6.12 -1.58 -0.02
C PHE A 36 -5.40 -1.26 -1.31
N THR A 37 -4.72 -0.13 -1.31
CA THR A 37 -4.05 0.40 -2.49
C THR A 37 -2.56 0.43 -2.25
N ALA A 38 -1.80 -0.02 -3.22
CA ALA A 38 -0.35 0.01 -3.11
C ALA A 38 0.15 1.44 -3.21
N ILE A 39 1.13 1.78 -2.39
CA ILE A 39 1.76 3.08 -2.40
C ILE A 39 3.10 2.94 -3.08
N HIS A 40 3.32 3.74 -4.12
CA HIS A 40 4.55 3.68 -4.88
C HIS A 40 5.45 4.82 -4.50
N GLN A 41 6.74 4.55 -4.48
CA GLN A 41 7.70 5.59 -4.25
C GLN A 41 7.80 6.43 -5.50
N GLN A 42 7.69 7.74 -5.35
CA GLN A 42 7.77 8.63 -6.48
C GLN A 42 9.18 9.11 -6.66
N GLU A 43 9.67 8.97 -7.87
CA GLU A 43 10.98 9.50 -8.18
C GLU A 43 10.80 10.96 -8.52
N ASP A 44 11.55 11.78 -7.91
CA ASP A 44 11.43 13.18 -8.17
C ASP A 44 11.78 13.53 -9.55
N ALA A 45 12.56 12.86 -10.06
CA ALA A 45 12.89 13.20 -11.38
C ALA A 45 11.72 13.17 -12.25
N GLU A 46 11.56 13.25 -11.87
CA GLU A 46 11.00 13.30 -12.48
C GLU A 46 10.47 14.07 -12.90
N ASP A 47 10.44 14.23 -12.65
CA ASP A 47 10.07 14.90 -12.78
C ASP A 47 10.30 15.50 -13.36
N ALA A 48 10.66 15.51 -13.56
CA ALA A 48 10.95 16.04 -13.94
C ALA A 48 10.80 16.37 -14.91
N GLU A 49 10.68 16.39 -14.87
CA GLU A 49 10.66 16.90 -15.55
C GLU A 49 10.53 17.39 -16.16
N ASN A 50 10.49 17.38 -16.16
CA ASN A 50 10.45 17.95 -16.46
C ASN A 50 10.57 18.40 -16.83
#